data_57f8c8ed34a8d0b0910c2e1825a0d963
#
_entry.id   57f8c8ed34a8d0b0910c2e1825a0d963
#
_cell.length_a   1.000
_cell.length_b   1.000
_cell.length_c   1.000
_cell.angle_alpha   90.00
_cell.angle_beta   90.00
_cell.angle_gamma   90.00
#
_symmetry.space_group_name_H-M   'P 1'
#
loop_
_entity.id
_entity.type
_entity.pdbx_description
1 polymer ?
#
loop_
_entity_poly.entity_id
_entity_poly.type
_entity_poly.pdbx_seq_one_letter_code
_entity_poly.pdbx_strand_id
1 'polypeptide(L)'
;MTYMTTSKITCKIEELIPQRSPIIMVDEMLSVKEEECICSLTIRPDNYFIEEDERMAEVGIIEHMAQSASAFAGYKALSEGITSPPIGYIGEIKNFHLYRRPKIGEKLHSTISFGTTIAGVSAISASTYCEDECIADTLMKIFVK
;
A
#
# COMPACT_ATOMS: atom_id res chain seq x y z
N MET A 1 -25.30 -0.86 10.03
CA MET A 1 -23.99 -0.82 9.40
C MET A 1 -22.92 -1.23 10.39
N THR A 2 -22.23 -2.28 10.09
CA THR A 2 -21.25 -2.81 11.02
C THR A 2 -19.91 -2.17 10.69
N TYR A 3 -19.43 -1.33 11.58
CA TYR A 3 -18.06 -0.90 11.49
C TYR A 3 -17.20 -2.00 12.08
N MET A 4 -16.29 -2.50 11.30
CA MET A 4 -15.23 -3.27 11.91
C MET A 4 -14.44 -2.27 12.73
N THR A 5 -14.51 -2.42 14.05
CA THR A 5 -13.63 -1.71 14.93
C THR A 5 -12.20 -1.95 14.44
N THR A 6 -11.47 -0.88 14.25
CA THR A 6 -10.04 -0.94 14.01
C THR A 6 -9.40 -1.63 15.21
N SER A 7 -9.33 -2.94 15.16
CA SER A 7 -8.52 -3.66 16.11
C SER A 7 -7.07 -3.34 15.77
N LYS A 8 -6.25 -3.19 16.78
CA LYS A 8 -4.83 -2.99 16.63
C LYS A 8 -4.26 -4.11 15.76
N ILE A 9 -3.63 -3.76 14.65
CA ILE A 9 -3.00 -4.72 13.78
C ILE A 9 -1.71 -5.17 14.45
N THR A 10 -1.64 -6.47 14.78
CA THR A 10 -0.48 -7.03 15.47
C THR A 10 0.49 -7.74 14.53
N CYS A 11 0.11 -7.94 13.28
CA CYS A 11 0.98 -8.59 12.29
C CYS A 11 2.10 -7.65 11.87
N LYS A 12 3.30 -8.20 11.73
CA LYS A 12 4.41 -7.47 11.13
C LYS A 12 4.20 -7.43 9.62
N ILE A 13 4.63 -6.35 8.99
CA ILE A 13 4.45 -6.19 7.55
C ILE A 13 5.08 -7.35 6.77
N GLU A 14 6.20 -7.90 7.23
CA GLU A 14 6.87 -9.02 6.58
C GLU A 14 6.03 -10.30 6.55
N GLU A 15 5.04 -10.40 7.43
CA GLU A 15 4.11 -11.53 7.42
C GLU A 15 3.03 -11.36 6.35
N LEU A 16 2.84 -10.15 5.85
CA LEU A 16 1.76 -9.80 4.94
C LEU A 16 2.20 -9.72 3.47
N ILE A 17 3.47 -9.37 3.23
CA ILE A 17 3.99 -9.20 1.88
C ILE A 17 5.33 -9.93 1.72
N PRO A 18 5.66 -10.36 0.47
CA PRO A 18 6.93 -11.04 0.21
C PRO A 18 8.12 -10.12 0.06
N GLN A 19 7.90 -8.84 -0.24
CA GLN A 19 8.98 -7.89 -0.45
C GLN A 19 9.82 -7.72 0.83
N ARG A 20 11.11 -7.47 0.65
CA ARG A 20 12.06 -7.28 1.75
C ARG A 20 12.94 -6.06 1.44
N SER A 21 13.64 -5.57 2.46
CA SER A 21 14.61 -4.51 2.31
C SER A 21 15.62 -4.85 1.20
N PRO A 22 16.01 -3.91 0.35
CA PRO A 22 15.70 -2.47 0.40
C PRO A 22 14.43 -2.04 -0.33
N ILE A 23 13.69 -2.97 -0.93
CA ILE A 23 12.56 -2.63 -1.81
C ILE A 23 11.22 -2.51 -1.07
N ILE A 24 11.18 -2.85 0.22
CA ILE A 24 9.94 -2.77 1.00
C ILE A 24 9.53 -1.30 1.16
N MET A 25 8.28 -0.99 0.80
CA MET A 25 7.75 0.37 0.79
C MET A 25 6.53 0.54 1.68
N VAL A 26 6.39 -0.29 2.71
CA VAL A 26 5.32 -0.19 3.70
C VAL A 26 5.92 -0.44 5.07
N ASP A 27 5.68 0.47 6.00
CA ASP A 27 6.13 0.29 7.38
C ASP A 27 5.11 -0.49 8.19
N GLU A 28 3.85 -0.05 8.17
CA GLU A 28 2.81 -0.66 8.99
C GLU A 28 1.45 -0.58 8.30
N MET A 29 0.62 -1.57 8.58
CA MET A 29 -0.81 -1.49 8.28
C MET A 29 -1.48 -0.90 9.50
N LEU A 30 -2.04 0.29 9.36
CA LEU A 30 -2.61 1.05 10.48
C LEU A 30 -4.05 0.67 10.78
N SER A 31 -4.81 0.33 9.75
CA SER A 31 -6.21 -0.05 9.94
C SER A 31 -6.69 -0.95 8.81
N VAL A 32 -7.68 -1.77 9.11
CA VAL A 32 -8.33 -2.65 8.15
C VAL A 32 -9.83 -2.54 8.34
N LYS A 33 -10.53 -2.37 7.24
CA LYS A 33 -11.98 -2.49 7.15
C LYS A 33 -12.28 -3.59 6.14
N GLU A 34 -13.56 -3.86 5.88
CA GLU A 34 -13.97 -4.95 5.01
C GLU A 34 -13.31 -4.91 3.62
N GLU A 35 -13.33 -3.75 2.97
CA GLU A 35 -12.78 -3.59 1.63
C GLU A 35 -11.72 -2.48 1.54
N GLU A 36 -11.17 -2.08 2.68
CA GLU A 36 -10.27 -0.94 2.74
C GLU A 36 -9.20 -1.14 3.80
N CYS A 37 -7.99 -0.65 3.53
CA CYS A 37 -6.95 -0.59 4.54
C CYS A 37 -6.19 0.73 4.45
N ILE A 38 -5.48 1.06 5.52
CA ILE A 38 -4.57 2.21 5.55
C ILE A 38 -3.20 1.69 5.95
N CYS A 39 -2.20 2.01 5.13
CA CYS A 39 -0.81 1.63 5.39
C CYS A 39 0.06 2.88 5.46
N SER A 40 1.17 2.78 6.18
CA SER A 40 2.08 3.91 6.39
C SER A 40 3.46 3.66 5.81
N LEU A 41 4.17 4.76 5.52
CA LEU A 41 5.56 4.74 5.12
C LEU A 41 6.23 6.04 5.56
N THR A 42 7.29 5.93 6.33
CA THR A 42 8.13 7.08 6.65
C THR A 42 9.24 7.18 5.60
N ILE A 43 9.44 8.36 5.04
CA ILE A 43 10.46 8.58 4.02
C ILE A 43 11.80 8.76 4.70
N ARG A 44 12.65 7.73 4.63
CA ARG A 44 13.97 7.73 5.27
C ARG A 44 15.07 8.11 4.29
N PRO A 45 16.19 8.66 4.76
CA PRO A 45 17.28 9.05 3.87
C PRO A 45 17.86 7.91 3.05
N ASP A 46 17.80 6.69 3.57
CA ASP A 46 18.31 5.49 2.88
C ASP A 46 17.27 4.77 2.04
N ASN A 47 16.09 5.38 1.84
CA ASN A 47 15.05 4.77 1.02
C ASN A 47 15.54 4.54 -0.40
N TYR A 48 15.22 3.38 -0.96
CA TYR A 48 15.67 2.95 -2.28
C TYR A 48 15.33 3.93 -3.41
N PHE A 49 14.21 4.64 -3.27
CA PHE A 49 13.69 5.53 -4.31
C PHE A 49 13.97 7.01 -4.09
N ILE A 50 14.87 7.35 -3.17
CA ILE A 50 15.23 8.76 -2.93
C ILE A 50 16.14 9.24 -4.06
N GLU A 51 15.79 10.42 -4.61
CA GLU A 51 16.56 11.06 -5.67
C GLU A 51 17.48 12.16 -5.12
N GLU A 52 18.29 12.77 -6.00
CA GLU A 52 19.29 13.76 -5.58
C GLU A 52 18.70 14.98 -4.87
N ASP A 53 17.43 15.30 -5.16
CA ASP A 53 16.74 16.43 -4.52
C ASP A 53 16.15 16.06 -3.14
N GLU A 54 16.53 14.91 -2.58
CA GLU A 54 16.06 14.41 -1.30
C GLU A 54 14.55 14.11 -1.27
N ARG A 55 13.97 13.87 -2.43
CA ARG A 55 12.58 13.48 -2.57
C ARG A 55 12.46 12.10 -3.17
N MET A 56 11.37 11.41 -2.83
CA MET A 56 11.10 10.10 -3.39
C MET A 56 10.65 10.21 -4.84
N ALA A 57 11.19 9.34 -5.69
CA ALA A 57 10.75 9.22 -7.08
C ALA A 57 9.29 8.78 -7.14
N GLU A 58 8.60 9.17 -8.22
CA GLU A 58 7.22 8.80 -8.48
C GLU A 58 6.98 7.30 -8.37
N VAL A 59 7.91 6.51 -8.91
CA VAL A 59 7.79 5.04 -8.90
C VAL A 59 7.79 4.48 -7.48
N GLY A 60 8.42 5.16 -6.52
CA GLY A 60 8.40 4.75 -5.12
C GLY A 60 7.01 4.85 -4.51
N ILE A 61 6.25 5.88 -4.90
CA ILE A 61 4.87 6.04 -4.45
C ILE A 61 3.99 4.92 -5.01
N ILE A 62 4.16 4.62 -6.28
CA ILE A 62 3.42 3.53 -6.94
C ILE A 62 3.72 2.20 -6.24
N GLU A 63 4.99 1.96 -5.94
CA GLU A 63 5.42 0.75 -5.26
C GLU A 63 4.82 0.67 -3.85
N HIS A 64 4.79 1.78 -3.12
CA HIS A 64 4.15 1.86 -1.82
C HIS A 64 2.66 1.51 -1.90
N MET A 65 1.94 2.08 -2.87
CA MET A 65 0.52 1.80 -3.05
C MET A 65 0.27 0.33 -3.39
N ALA A 66 1.07 -0.23 -4.29
CA ALA A 66 0.94 -1.63 -4.71
C ALA A 66 1.23 -2.59 -3.55
N GLN A 67 2.29 -2.32 -2.79
CA GLN A 67 2.63 -3.14 -1.63
C GLN A 67 1.57 -3.02 -0.53
N SER A 68 0.98 -1.84 -0.36
CA SER A 68 -0.12 -1.65 0.58
C SER A 68 -1.32 -2.50 0.21
N ALA A 69 -1.65 -2.57 -1.07
CA ALA A 69 -2.73 -3.42 -1.57
C ALA A 69 -2.41 -4.90 -1.35
N SER A 70 -1.15 -5.30 -1.60
CA SER A 70 -0.69 -6.67 -1.34
C SER A 70 -0.76 -7.01 0.15
N ALA A 71 -0.43 -6.04 1.01
CA ALA A 71 -0.52 -6.24 2.45
C ALA A 71 -1.95 -6.51 2.89
N PHE A 72 -2.92 -5.83 2.30
CA PHE A 72 -4.32 -6.09 2.60
C PHE A 72 -4.74 -7.51 2.18
N ALA A 73 -4.34 -7.93 0.98
CA ALA A 73 -4.58 -9.29 0.51
C ALA A 73 -3.92 -10.32 1.43
N GLY A 74 -2.70 -10.04 1.87
CA GLY A 74 -1.98 -10.89 2.82
C GLY A 74 -2.69 -10.98 4.17
N TYR A 75 -3.18 -9.87 4.67
CA TYR A 75 -3.94 -9.84 5.91
C TYR A 75 -5.20 -10.70 5.82
N LYS A 76 -5.95 -10.57 4.73
CA LYS A 76 -7.15 -11.39 4.51
C LYS A 76 -6.79 -12.88 4.44
N ALA A 77 -5.71 -13.21 3.74
CA ALA A 77 -5.26 -14.60 3.62
C ALA A 77 -4.91 -15.19 4.99
N LEU A 78 -4.18 -14.45 5.82
CA LEU A 78 -3.85 -14.90 7.17
C LEU A 78 -5.10 -15.11 8.01
N SER A 79 -6.09 -14.24 7.89
CA SER A 79 -7.35 -14.37 8.64
C SER A 79 -8.13 -15.61 8.22
N GLU A 80 -7.86 -16.14 7.03
CA GLU A 80 -8.45 -17.38 6.53
C GLU A 80 -7.57 -18.61 6.76
N GLY A 81 -6.48 -18.45 7.51
CA GLY A 81 -5.57 -19.55 7.86
C GLY A 81 -4.48 -19.83 6.85
N ILE A 82 -4.33 -19.01 5.83
CA ILE A 82 -3.27 -19.16 4.83
C ILE A 82 -2.00 -18.51 5.40
N THR A 83 -0.91 -19.27 5.49
CA THR A 83 0.32 -18.84 6.17
C THR A 83 1.35 -18.17 5.27
N SER A 84 1.21 -18.31 3.95
CA SER A 84 2.13 -17.68 3.00
C SER A 84 1.47 -16.44 2.40
N PRO A 85 2.15 -15.27 2.43
CA PRO A 85 1.55 -14.09 1.81
C PRO A 85 1.39 -14.29 0.31
N PRO A 86 0.22 -13.91 -0.26
CA PRO A 86 0.04 -14.03 -1.70
C PRO A 86 0.94 -13.04 -2.43
N ILE A 87 1.31 -13.39 -3.67
CA ILE A 87 2.10 -12.50 -4.52
C ILE A 87 1.14 -11.72 -5.39
N GLY A 88 1.22 -10.39 -5.32
CA GLY A 88 0.43 -9.50 -6.14
C GLY A 88 1.28 -8.86 -7.23
N TYR A 89 0.71 -8.73 -8.41
CA TYR A 89 1.35 -8.09 -9.55
C TYR A 89 0.49 -6.95 -10.05
N ILE A 90 1.11 -5.80 -10.29
CA ILE A 90 0.42 -4.68 -10.93
C ILE A 90 0.23 -5.03 -12.39
N GLY A 91 -1.02 -5.08 -12.84
CA GLY A 91 -1.34 -5.31 -14.24
C GLY A 91 -1.58 -4.04 -15.02
N GLU A 92 -2.07 -2.99 -14.34
CA GLU A 92 -2.42 -1.74 -14.99
C GLU A 92 -2.47 -0.62 -13.96
N ILE A 93 -2.00 0.56 -14.36
CA ILE A 93 -2.11 1.78 -13.57
C ILE A 93 -2.86 2.79 -14.42
N LYS A 94 -3.96 3.33 -13.89
CA LYS A 94 -4.79 4.31 -14.60
C LYS A 94 -4.91 5.59 -13.80
N ASN A 95 -4.93 6.70 -14.52
CA ASN A 95 -5.22 8.01 -13.93
C ASN A 95 -4.35 8.30 -12.72
N PHE A 96 -3.05 8.01 -12.83
CA PHE A 96 -2.12 8.32 -11.75
C PHE A 96 -1.90 9.82 -11.74
N HIS A 97 -2.20 10.44 -10.60
CA HIS A 97 -1.96 11.84 -10.37
C HIS A 97 -0.97 12.01 -9.23
N LEU A 98 0.11 12.71 -9.51
CA LEU A 98 1.10 13.07 -8.50
C LEU A 98 1.05 14.58 -8.32
N TYR A 99 0.63 15.01 -7.13
CA TYR A 99 0.50 16.43 -6.83
C TYR A 99 1.79 17.02 -6.30
N ARG A 100 2.57 16.22 -5.57
CA ARG A 100 3.94 16.53 -5.22
C ARG A 100 4.67 15.27 -4.78
N ARG A 101 5.98 15.27 -4.90
CA ARG A 101 6.81 14.16 -4.41
C ARG A 101 7.13 14.40 -2.94
N PRO A 102 7.01 13.37 -2.09
CA PRO A 102 7.35 13.52 -0.67
C PRO A 102 8.85 13.63 -0.46
N LYS A 103 9.22 14.31 0.61
CA LYS A 103 10.63 14.51 0.97
C LYS A 103 11.00 13.68 2.20
N ILE A 104 12.31 13.53 2.39
CA ILE A 104 12.87 12.85 3.56
C ILE A 104 12.28 13.44 4.83
N GLY A 105 11.88 12.56 5.75
CA GLY A 105 11.30 12.93 7.04
C GLY A 105 9.79 12.94 7.07
N GLU A 106 9.12 12.96 5.92
CA GLU A 106 7.67 12.94 5.88
C GLU A 106 7.14 11.53 6.11
N LYS A 107 6.01 11.44 6.80
CA LYS A 107 5.31 10.18 7.01
C LYS A 107 4.06 10.17 6.14
N LEU A 108 3.98 9.16 5.29
CA LEU A 108 2.85 8.97 4.40
C LEU A 108 1.87 7.96 4.99
N HIS A 109 0.60 8.13 4.65
CA HIS A 109 -0.39 7.07 4.84
C HIS A 109 -1.22 6.98 3.57
N SER A 110 -1.52 5.76 3.17
CA SER A 110 -2.31 5.51 1.96
C SER A 110 -3.55 4.73 2.29
N THR A 111 -4.67 5.19 1.75
CA THR A 111 -5.93 4.47 1.82
C THR A 111 -6.06 3.65 0.54
N ILE A 112 -6.24 2.35 0.72
CA ILE A 112 -6.38 1.40 -0.38
C ILE A 112 -7.78 0.81 -0.31
N SER A 113 -8.56 0.99 -1.36
CA SER A 113 -9.93 0.45 -1.42
C SER A 113 -10.02 -0.57 -2.54
N PHE A 114 -10.49 -1.77 -2.20
CA PHE A 114 -10.69 -2.82 -3.18
C PHE A 114 -12.10 -2.75 -3.74
N GLY A 115 -12.18 -2.74 -5.06
CA GLY A 115 -13.45 -2.86 -5.77
C GLY A 115 -13.71 -4.31 -6.15
N THR A 116 -14.30 -4.50 -7.31
CA THR A 116 -14.69 -5.83 -7.79
C THR A 116 -13.45 -6.65 -8.16
N THR A 117 -13.48 -7.93 -7.78
CA THR A 117 -12.48 -8.91 -8.20
C THR A 117 -13.13 -9.85 -9.21
N ILE A 118 -12.55 -9.93 -10.41
CA ILE A 118 -13.04 -10.79 -11.48
C ILE A 118 -11.87 -11.59 -12.04
N ALA A 119 -11.98 -12.92 -12.01
CA ALA A 119 -10.96 -13.83 -12.55
C ALA A 119 -9.54 -13.56 -11.98
N GLY A 120 -9.46 -13.29 -10.67
CA GLY A 120 -8.19 -13.05 -10.01
C GLY A 120 -7.64 -11.63 -10.21
N VAL A 121 -8.40 -10.75 -10.85
CA VAL A 121 -8.00 -9.36 -11.07
C VAL A 121 -8.85 -8.44 -10.20
N SER A 122 -8.20 -7.68 -9.34
CA SER A 122 -8.89 -6.73 -8.46
C SER A 122 -8.70 -5.30 -8.95
N ALA A 123 -9.80 -4.57 -9.01
CA ALA A 123 -9.76 -3.12 -9.26
C ALA A 123 -9.52 -2.43 -7.92
N ILE A 124 -8.55 -1.53 -7.88
CA ILE A 124 -8.13 -0.89 -6.64
C ILE A 124 -8.05 0.62 -6.84
N SER A 125 -8.54 1.37 -5.86
CA SER A 125 -8.26 2.80 -5.79
C SER A 125 -7.30 3.06 -4.65
N ALA A 126 -6.34 3.93 -4.86
CA ALA A 126 -5.32 4.25 -3.87
C ALA A 126 -5.14 5.76 -3.79
N SER A 127 -5.06 6.28 -2.57
CA SER A 127 -4.80 7.69 -2.31
C SER A 127 -3.74 7.80 -1.23
N THR A 128 -2.70 8.56 -1.50
CA THR A 128 -1.59 8.74 -0.57
C THR A 128 -1.61 10.15 0.00
N TYR A 129 -1.50 10.23 1.31
CA TYR A 129 -1.56 11.48 2.07
C TYR A 129 -0.29 11.70 2.88
N CYS A 130 0.08 12.95 3.03
CA CYS A 130 1.02 13.40 4.05
C CYS A 130 0.23 14.34 4.96
N GLU A 131 -0.01 13.92 6.20
CA GLU A 131 -0.98 14.59 7.08
C GLU A 131 -2.33 14.65 6.38
N ASP A 132 -2.92 15.82 6.19
CA ASP A 132 -4.22 15.97 5.54
C ASP A 132 -4.12 16.25 4.04
N GLU A 133 -2.91 16.33 3.52
CA GLU A 133 -2.67 16.67 2.11
C GLU A 133 -2.60 15.42 1.25
N CYS A 134 -3.49 15.32 0.27
CA CYS A 134 -3.41 14.26 -0.74
C CYS A 134 -2.27 14.58 -1.70
N ILE A 135 -1.24 13.74 -1.73
CA ILE A 135 -0.08 13.97 -2.61
C ILE A 135 -0.10 13.12 -3.87
N ALA A 136 -0.89 12.06 -3.89
CA ALA A 136 -1.02 11.21 -5.07
C ALA A 136 -2.29 10.38 -5.00
N ASP A 137 -2.85 10.04 -6.15
CA ASP A 137 -3.95 9.08 -6.23
C ASP A 137 -3.90 8.33 -7.56
N THR A 138 -4.53 7.17 -7.60
CA THR A 138 -4.56 6.36 -8.81
C THR A 138 -5.62 5.27 -8.73
N LEU A 139 -5.94 4.73 -9.90
CA LEU A 139 -6.66 3.47 -10.03
C LEU A 139 -5.66 2.44 -10.55
N MET A 140 -5.75 1.21 -10.08
CA MET A 140 -4.88 0.16 -10.57
C MET A 140 -5.59 -1.18 -10.58
N LYS A 141 -5.06 -2.11 -11.37
CA LYS A 141 -5.50 -3.50 -11.37
C LYS A 141 -4.37 -4.36 -10.85
N ILE A 142 -4.70 -5.21 -9.88
CA ILE A 142 -3.74 -6.10 -9.27
C ILE A 142 -4.17 -7.54 -9.49
N PHE A 143 -3.21 -8.35 -9.91
CA PHE A 143 -3.38 -9.80 -10.01
C PHE A 143 -2.78 -10.43 -8.76
N VAL A 144 -3.57 -11.21 -8.04
CA VAL A 144 -3.12 -11.92 -6.86
C VAL A 144 -3.16 -13.42 -7.16
N LYS A 145 -2.04 -14.08 -6.96
CA LYS A 145 -1.96 -15.52 -7.08
C LYS A 145 -2.19 -16.19 -5.75
#